data_dc298ce3ac8654ee162b1415e21a4be7
#
_entry.id   dc298ce3ac8654ee162b1415e21a4be7
#
_cell.length_a   1.000
_cell.length_b   1.000
_cell.length_c   1.000
_cell.angle_alpha   90.00
_cell.angle_beta   90.00
_cell.angle_gamma   90.00
#
_symmetry.space_group_name_H-M   'P 1'
#
loop_
_entity.id
_entity.type
_entity.pdbx_description
1 polymer ?
#
loop_
_entity_poly.entity_id
_entity_poly.type
_entity_poly.pdbx_seq_one_letter_code
_entity_poly.pdbx_strand_id
1 'polypeptide(L)'
;FTGEWNEIERSFYLFESSLSCTKLNFTLFTNDTMVAEVNYRAPWRGTSSVSEYIIKEVSKTPGTLNMVLASTLPALIARLAPGSGKYIVLDTDYIDYALIYSCTDLRLLHADFIWVLGRSKDISIDARTIIYSTLDKLKINRDRLLLSKTKDC
;
A
#
# COMPACT_ATOMS: atom_id res chain seq x y z
N PHE A 1 -12.42 -2.98 -5.50
CA PHE A 1 -11.22 -2.40 -4.85
C PHE A 1 -11.03 -0.91 -5.15
N THR A 2 -11.70 -0.41 -6.17
CA THR A 2 -11.64 1.01 -6.60
C THR A 2 -12.14 1.99 -5.53
N GLY A 3 -11.78 3.25 -5.67
CA GLY A 3 -12.14 4.35 -4.78
C GLY A 3 -11.06 4.67 -3.74
N GLU A 4 -11.42 5.52 -2.77
CA GLU A 4 -10.50 6.02 -1.75
C GLU A 4 -10.30 5.03 -0.60
N TRP A 5 -9.04 4.92 -0.17
CA TRP A 5 -8.59 4.18 1.00
C TRP A 5 -7.66 5.04 1.85
N ASN A 6 -7.79 4.95 3.16
CA ASN A 6 -6.88 5.59 4.10
C ASN A 6 -5.85 4.57 4.59
N GLU A 7 -4.61 4.96 4.72
CA GLU A 7 -3.59 4.15 5.38
C GLU A 7 -3.81 4.19 6.89
N ILE A 8 -4.09 3.05 7.49
CA ILE A 8 -4.39 2.90 8.92
C ILE A 8 -3.15 2.46 9.71
N GLU A 9 -2.51 1.42 9.23
CA GLU A 9 -1.28 0.88 9.80
C GLU A 9 -0.32 0.47 8.69
N ARG A 10 0.97 0.51 9.00
CA ARG A 10 2.01 -0.01 8.11
C ARG A 10 3.21 -0.51 8.88
N SER A 11 4.00 -1.40 8.29
CA SER A 11 5.34 -1.69 8.77
C SER A 11 6.28 -0.52 8.50
N PHE A 12 7.41 -0.48 9.22
CA PHE A 12 8.41 0.57 8.99
C PHE A 12 8.94 0.50 7.54
N TYR A 13 8.85 1.62 6.85
CA TYR A 13 9.43 1.81 5.52
C TYR A 13 10.11 3.18 5.46
N LEU A 14 11.42 3.18 5.20
CA LEU A 14 12.26 4.38 5.33
C LEU A 14 11.74 5.56 4.52
N PHE A 15 11.32 5.34 3.26
CA PHE A 15 10.82 6.40 2.37
C PHE A 15 9.46 6.97 2.79
N GLU A 16 8.69 6.22 3.58
CA GLU A 16 7.37 6.62 4.07
C GLU A 16 7.37 7.02 5.55
N SER A 17 8.45 6.76 6.28
CA SER A 17 8.52 6.94 7.75
C SER A 17 8.19 8.35 8.22
N SER A 18 8.44 9.34 7.38
CA SER A 18 8.16 10.76 7.64
C SER A 18 6.84 11.24 7.04
N LEU A 19 6.17 10.42 6.20
CA LEU A 19 4.92 10.82 5.56
C LEU A 19 3.75 10.73 6.55
N SER A 20 2.75 11.58 6.32
CA SER A 20 1.50 11.62 7.08
C SER A 20 0.32 11.82 6.14
N CYS A 21 -0.89 11.56 6.64
CA CYS A 21 -2.11 11.74 5.87
C CYS A 21 -2.14 10.95 4.56
N THR A 22 -1.57 9.75 4.56
CA THR A 22 -1.50 8.93 3.35
C THR A 22 -2.88 8.40 2.99
N LYS A 23 -3.31 8.69 1.76
CA LYS A 23 -4.53 8.20 1.15
C LYS A 23 -4.23 7.67 -0.24
N LEU A 24 -4.89 6.60 -0.60
CA LEU A 24 -4.79 5.97 -1.91
C LEU A 24 -6.14 6.04 -2.61
N ASN A 25 -6.17 6.48 -3.85
CA ASN A 25 -7.37 6.43 -4.67
C ASN A 25 -7.10 5.52 -5.87
N PHE A 26 -7.85 4.42 -5.95
CA PHE A 26 -7.72 3.46 -7.04
C PHE A 26 -8.82 3.67 -8.08
N THR A 27 -8.43 3.95 -9.30
CA THR A 27 -9.33 4.16 -10.44
C THR A 27 -9.09 3.10 -11.50
N LEU A 28 -10.15 2.48 -11.98
CA LEU A 28 -10.06 1.53 -13.09
C LEU A 28 -9.87 2.31 -14.41
N PHE A 29 -8.76 2.06 -15.09
CA PHE A 29 -8.45 2.71 -16.37
C PHE A 29 -8.86 1.86 -17.56
N THR A 30 -8.57 0.55 -17.49
CA THR A 30 -9.03 -0.46 -18.44
C THR A 30 -9.43 -1.73 -17.68
N ASN A 31 -9.93 -2.77 -18.36
CA ASN A 31 -10.35 -4.02 -17.71
C ASN A 31 -9.22 -4.72 -16.93
N ASP A 32 -7.97 -4.44 -17.25
CA ASP A 32 -6.78 -5.08 -16.67
C ASP A 32 -5.79 -4.10 -16.03
N THR A 33 -6.09 -2.80 -16.06
CA THR A 33 -5.19 -1.76 -15.60
C THR A 33 -5.92 -0.79 -14.69
N MET A 34 -5.38 -0.58 -13.49
CA MET A 34 -5.81 0.45 -12.55
C MET A 34 -4.74 1.54 -12.42
N VAL A 35 -5.15 2.70 -11.98
CA VAL A 35 -4.26 3.78 -11.55
C VAL A 35 -4.47 4.00 -10.07
N ALA A 36 -3.39 4.10 -9.32
CA ALA A 36 -3.41 4.52 -7.92
C ALA A 36 -2.79 5.91 -7.79
N GLU A 37 -3.56 6.84 -7.26
CA GLU A 37 -3.08 8.13 -6.79
C GLU A 37 -2.80 8.03 -5.29
N VAL A 38 -1.54 8.19 -4.91
CA VAL A 38 -1.12 8.19 -3.50
C VAL A 38 -0.92 9.62 -3.06
N ASN A 39 -1.83 10.12 -2.24
CA ASN A 39 -1.80 11.45 -1.65
C ASN A 39 -1.16 11.37 -0.28
N TYR A 40 -0.19 12.23 0.02
CA TYR A 40 0.50 12.27 1.30
C TYR A 40 1.01 13.67 1.63
N ARG A 41 1.28 13.92 2.90
CA ARG A 41 1.93 15.15 3.37
C ARG A 41 3.36 14.85 3.81
N ALA A 42 4.32 15.52 3.20
CA ALA A 42 5.73 15.45 3.57
C ALA A 42 6.07 16.55 4.58
N PRO A 43 6.69 16.26 5.73
CA PRO A 43 6.90 17.23 6.81
C PRO A 43 7.80 18.41 6.42
N TRP A 44 8.76 18.19 5.51
CA TRP A 44 9.69 19.23 5.05
C TRP A 44 9.11 20.17 4.00
N ARG A 45 7.95 19.85 3.42
CA ARG A 45 7.30 20.71 2.41
C ARG A 45 6.06 21.42 2.93
N GLY A 46 5.45 20.94 4.02
CA GLY A 46 4.20 21.49 4.57
C GLY A 46 3.00 21.38 3.64
N THR A 47 3.20 20.93 2.40
CA THR A 47 2.18 20.78 1.35
C THR A 47 1.89 19.31 1.08
N SER A 48 0.67 19.04 0.62
CA SER A 48 0.32 17.72 0.12
C SER A 48 1.04 17.45 -1.20
N SER A 49 1.44 16.22 -1.40
CA SER A 49 2.05 15.72 -2.64
C SER A 49 1.26 14.52 -3.14
N VAL A 50 1.31 14.30 -4.43
CA VAL A 50 0.64 13.17 -5.09
C VAL A 50 1.69 12.39 -5.87
N SER A 51 1.64 11.07 -5.73
CA SER A 51 2.38 10.14 -6.60
C SER A 51 1.37 9.24 -7.30
N GLU A 52 1.55 9.06 -8.59
CA GLU A 52 0.67 8.25 -9.42
C GLU A 52 1.36 6.96 -9.82
N TYR A 53 0.65 5.84 -9.75
CA TYR A 53 1.16 4.53 -10.10
C TYR A 53 0.22 3.82 -11.05
N ILE A 54 0.78 3.16 -12.06
CA ILE A 54 0.07 2.24 -12.93
C ILE A 54 0.11 0.86 -12.31
N ILE A 55 -1.06 0.23 -12.17
CA ILE A 55 -1.22 -1.08 -11.53
C ILE A 55 -1.77 -2.06 -12.55
N LYS A 56 -1.12 -3.22 -12.64
CA LYS A 56 -1.60 -4.37 -13.42
C LYS A 56 -1.68 -5.61 -12.56
N GLU A 57 -2.77 -6.35 -12.65
CA GLU A 57 -2.88 -7.65 -12.02
C GLU A 57 -1.97 -8.67 -12.71
N VAL A 58 -1.33 -9.52 -11.94
CA VAL A 58 -0.52 -10.62 -12.48
C VAL A 58 -1.42 -11.78 -12.84
N SER A 59 -1.68 -11.99 -14.11
CA SER A 59 -2.68 -12.91 -14.68
C SER A 59 -2.64 -14.35 -14.18
N LYS A 60 -1.54 -14.81 -13.59
CA LYS A 60 -1.39 -16.18 -13.05
C LYS A 60 -1.54 -16.28 -11.53
N THR A 61 -1.71 -15.17 -10.84
CA THR A 61 -1.73 -15.12 -9.38
C THR A 61 -2.76 -14.08 -8.93
N PRO A 62 -4.04 -14.47 -8.79
CA PRO A 62 -5.09 -13.56 -8.35
C PRO A 62 -4.70 -12.82 -7.06
N GLY A 63 -5.09 -11.54 -6.96
CA GLY A 63 -4.73 -10.67 -5.84
C GLY A 63 -3.28 -10.20 -5.82
N THR A 64 -2.48 -10.56 -6.84
CA THR A 64 -1.12 -10.06 -7.01
C THR A 64 -1.10 -8.90 -8.01
N LEU A 65 -0.62 -7.76 -7.56
CA LEU A 65 -0.57 -6.52 -8.30
C LEU A 65 0.87 -6.13 -8.59
N ASN A 66 1.13 -5.62 -9.78
CA ASN A 66 2.40 -5.02 -10.13
C ASN A 66 2.21 -3.50 -10.27
N MET A 67 2.82 -2.73 -9.38
CA MET A 67 2.75 -1.28 -9.35
C MET A 67 4.03 -0.68 -9.93
N VAL A 68 3.87 0.32 -10.79
CA VAL A 68 5.00 1.05 -11.39
C VAL A 68 4.69 2.55 -11.35
N LEU A 69 5.63 3.34 -10.86
CA LEU A 69 5.49 4.80 -10.82
C LEU A 69 5.19 5.36 -12.23
N ALA A 70 4.11 6.09 -12.36
CA ALA A 70 3.77 6.81 -13.58
C ALA A 70 4.71 8.02 -13.72
N SER A 71 5.69 7.88 -14.59
CA SER A 71 6.72 8.92 -14.80
C SER A 71 7.22 8.91 -16.24
N THR A 72 7.86 9.99 -16.64
CA THR A 72 8.56 10.10 -17.94
C THR A 72 9.91 9.38 -17.95
N LEU A 73 10.31 8.79 -16.82
CA LEU A 73 11.56 8.04 -16.71
C LEU A 73 11.50 6.75 -17.54
N PRO A 74 12.64 6.28 -18.04
CA PRO A 74 12.71 4.96 -18.68
C PRO A 74 12.11 3.89 -17.78
N ALA A 75 11.37 2.93 -18.34
CA ALA A 75 10.61 1.93 -17.60
C ALA A 75 11.45 1.13 -16.58
N LEU A 76 12.74 0.92 -16.87
CA LEU A 76 13.65 0.24 -15.94
C LEU A 76 13.87 1.07 -14.67
N ILE A 77 13.99 2.39 -14.80
CA ILE A 77 14.19 3.31 -13.66
C ILE A 77 12.87 3.46 -12.89
N ALA A 78 11.75 3.63 -13.58
CA ALA A 78 10.43 3.74 -12.96
C ALA A 78 10.09 2.52 -12.07
N ARG A 79 10.54 1.32 -12.48
CA ARG A 79 10.36 0.07 -11.69
C ARG A 79 11.20 0.01 -10.42
N LEU A 80 12.26 0.81 -10.33
CA LEU A 80 13.13 0.91 -9.14
C LEU A 80 12.72 2.07 -8.23
N ALA A 81 11.74 2.87 -8.64
CA ALA A 81 11.26 3.99 -7.86
C ALA A 81 10.60 3.51 -6.55
N PRO A 82 10.69 4.29 -5.44
CA PRO A 82 9.95 4.00 -4.22
C PRO A 82 8.46 3.81 -4.50
N GLY A 83 7.85 2.80 -3.90
CA GLY A 83 6.44 2.44 -4.14
C GLY A 83 6.20 1.60 -5.40
N SER A 84 7.17 1.47 -6.30
CA SER A 84 7.09 0.49 -7.41
C SER A 84 7.45 -0.89 -6.89
N GLY A 85 6.76 -1.93 -7.37
CA GLY A 85 7.04 -3.29 -6.98
C GLY A 85 5.85 -4.23 -7.10
N LYS A 86 6.01 -5.41 -6.53
CA LYS A 86 4.98 -6.44 -6.50
C LYS A 86 4.25 -6.37 -5.16
N TYR A 87 2.93 -6.28 -5.21
CA TYR A 87 2.03 -6.20 -4.06
C TYR A 87 1.06 -7.38 -4.09
N ILE A 88 0.74 -7.91 -2.93
CA ILE A 88 -0.20 -9.01 -2.75
C ILE A 88 -1.29 -8.54 -1.80
N VAL A 89 -2.54 -8.61 -2.23
CA VAL A 89 -3.69 -8.44 -1.35
C VAL A 89 -3.86 -9.74 -0.59
N LEU A 90 -3.49 -9.74 0.69
CA LEU A 90 -3.56 -10.93 1.55
C LEU A 90 -4.98 -11.21 2.03
N ASP A 91 -5.73 -10.14 2.30
CA ASP A 91 -7.11 -10.21 2.77
C ASP A 91 -7.84 -8.88 2.53
N THR A 92 -9.14 -8.95 2.24
CA THR A 92 -10.01 -7.77 2.10
C THR A 92 -11.47 -8.20 2.05
N ASP A 93 -12.34 -7.40 2.63
CA ASP A 93 -13.80 -7.49 2.42
C ASP A 93 -14.29 -6.54 1.32
N TYR A 94 -13.39 -5.76 0.70
CA TYR A 94 -13.66 -4.72 -0.31
C TYR A 94 -14.48 -3.52 0.18
N ILE A 95 -15.06 -3.59 1.38
CA ILE A 95 -16.01 -2.62 1.93
C ILE A 95 -15.34 -1.77 3.01
N ASP A 96 -14.65 -2.38 3.96
CA ASP A 96 -14.11 -1.70 5.14
C ASP A 96 -12.59 -1.70 5.20
N TYR A 97 -11.94 -2.82 4.82
CA TYR A 97 -10.48 -2.94 4.97
C TYR A 97 -9.79 -3.69 3.82
N ALA A 98 -8.50 -3.48 3.71
CA ALA A 98 -7.60 -4.30 2.90
C ALA A 98 -6.25 -4.47 3.59
N LEU A 99 -5.74 -5.71 3.61
CA LEU A 99 -4.41 -6.08 4.07
C LEU A 99 -3.52 -6.34 2.86
N ILE A 100 -2.48 -5.55 2.72
CA ILE A 100 -1.56 -5.61 1.58
C ILE A 100 -0.15 -5.94 2.07
N TYR A 101 0.53 -6.77 1.31
CA TYR A 101 1.90 -7.21 1.55
C TYR A 101 2.74 -7.02 0.31
N SER A 102 3.98 -6.59 0.49
CA SER A 102 4.98 -6.54 -0.58
C SER A 102 6.27 -7.16 -0.08
N CYS A 103 6.90 -7.96 -0.93
CA CYS A 103 8.20 -8.55 -0.66
C CYS A 103 9.13 -8.32 -1.86
N THR A 104 10.27 -7.71 -1.59
CA THR A 104 11.30 -7.47 -2.59
C THR A 104 12.55 -8.27 -2.23
N ASP A 105 12.97 -9.12 -3.15
CA ASP A 105 14.23 -9.87 -3.04
C ASP A 105 15.38 -9.01 -3.59
N LEU A 106 16.30 -8.66 -2.71
CA LEU A 106 17.51 -7.88 -3.01
C LEU A 106 18.75 -8.79 -3.16
N ARG A 107 18.57 -10.08 -3.47
CA ARG A 107 19.58 -11.15 -3.61
C ARG A 107 20.24 -11.57 -2.30
N LEU A 108 20.68 -10.63 -1.47
CA LEU A 108 21.34 -10.89 -0.18
C LEU A 108 20.41 -10.59 1.01
N LEU A 109 19.35 -9.85 0.79
CA LEU A 109 18.40 -9.40 1.80
C LEU A 109 16.99 -9.47 1.20
N HIS A 110 16.02 -9.80 2.04
CA HIS A 110 14.61 -9.67 1.72
C HIS A 110 14.07 -8.46 2.48
N ALA A 111 13.39 -7.57 1.76
CA ALA A 111 12.64 -6.48 2.36
C ALA A 111 11.16 -6.74 2.16
N ASP A 112 10.44 -6.89 3.25
CA ASP A 112 8.99 -7.08 3.23
C ASP A 112 8.26 -5.97 3.97
N PHE A 113 7.11 -5.60 3.45
CA PHE A 113 6.30 -4.49 3.94
C PHE A 113 4.83 -4.90 4.02
N ILE A 114 4.15 -4.32 5.00
CA ILE A 114 2.73 -4.58 5.27
C ILE A 114 2.02 -3.23 5.33
N TRP A 115 0.85 -3.14 4.71
CA TRP A 115 -0.07 -2.01 4.84
C TRP A 115 -1.46 -2.51 5.18
N VAL A 116 -2.10 -1.82 6.12
CA VAL A 116 -3.51 -1.96 6.44
C VAL A 116 -4.21 -0.71 5.94
N LEU A 117 -5.12 -0.89 5.00
CA LEU A 117 -5.94 0.18 4.45
C LEU A 117 -7.35 0.09 5.01
N GLY A 118 -8.00 1.23 5.21
CA GLY A 118 -9.40 1.32 5.63
C GLY A 118 -10.18 2.33 4.79
N ARG A 119 -11.48 2.11 4.61
CA ARG A 119 -12.35 3.11 3.97
C ARG A 119 -12.59 4.31 4.86
N SER A 120 -12.64 4.09 6.15
CA SER A 120 -12.71 5.15 7.17
C SER A 120 -11.32 5.48 7.71
N LYS A 121 -11.23 6.54 8.52
CA LYS A 121 -9.97 6.95 9.18
C LYS A 121 -9.51 5.96 10.27
N ASP A 122 -10.33 4.99 10.62
CA ASP A 122 -10.01 3.86 11.48
C ASP A 122 -10.84 2.65 11.04
N ILE A 123 -10.41 1.46 11.45
CA ILE A 123 -11.08 0.19 11.19
C ILE A 123 -11.70 -0.38 12.46
N SER A 124 -12.76 -1.18 12.31
CA SER A 124 -13.44 -1.82 13.44
C SER A 124 -12.50 -2.78 14.20
N ILE A 125 -12.82 -3.07 15.45
CA ILE A 125 -12.10 -4.06 16.26
C ILE A 125 -12.16 -5.44 15.62
N ASP A 126 -13.30 -5.78 15.02
CA ASP A 126 -13.49 -7.07 14.34
C ASP A 126 -12.60 -7.18 13.10
N ALA A 127 -12.57 -6.14 12.25
CA ALA A 127 -11.66 -6.10 11.09
C ALA A 127 -10.20 -6.20 11.52
N ARG A 128 -9.79 -5.48 12.56
CA ARG A 128 -8.44 -5.53 13.12
C ARG A 128 -8.10 -6.94 13.63
N THR A 129 -9.03 -7.61 14.30
CA THR A 129 -8.86 -8.98 14.78
C THR A 129 -8.67 -9.96 13.62
N ILE A 130 -9.44 -9.82 12.54
CA ILE A 130 -9.29 -10.64 11.33
C ILE A 130 -7.93 -10.42 10.69
N ILE A 131 -7.52 -9.16 10.49
CA ILE A 131 -6.22 -8.80 9.92
C ILE A 131 -5.07 -9.42 10.71
N TYR A 132 -5.07 -9.26 12.04
CA TYR A 132 -4.01 -9.78 12.89
C TYR A 132 -3.98 -11.31 12.89
N SER A 133 -5.16 -11.97 12.91
CA SER A 133 -5.24 -13.43 12.81
C SER A 133 -4.73 -13.94 11.46
N THR A 134 -4.96 -13.20 10.38
CA THR A 134 -4.46 -13.53 9.03
C THR A 134 -2.93 -13.44 8.99
N LEU A 135 -2.35 -12.38 9.55
CA LEU A 135 -0.89 -12.24 9.67
C LEU A 135 -0.28 -13.37 10.50
N ASP A 136 -0.88 -13.71 11.64
CA ASP A 136 -0.43 -14.81 12.50
C ASP A 136 -0.46 -16.17 11.78
N LYS A 137 -1.54 -16.46 11.03
CA LYS A 137 -1.67 -17.68 10.20
C LYS A 137 -0.59 -17.76 9.12
N LEU A 138 -0.25 -16.63 8.53
CA LEU A 138 0.79 -16.52 7.50
C LEU A 138 2.21 -16.44 8.09
N LYS A 139 2.35 -16.45 9.42
CA LYS A 139 3.62 -16.29 10.15
C LYS A 139 4.33 -14.97 9.84
N ILE A 140 3.55 -13.94 9.57
CA ILE A 140 4.04 -12.58 9.38
C ILE A 140 3.96 -11.84 10.70
N ASN A 141 5.07 -11.29 11.19
CA ASN A 141 5.11 -10.61 12.47
C ASN A 141 4.30 -9.30 12.44
N ARG A 142 3.13 -9.29 13.11
CA ARG A 142 2.24 -8.14 13.21
C ARG A 142 2.74 -7.04 14.14
N ASP A 143 3.67 -7.33 15.06
CA ASP A 143 4.23 -6.32 15.98
C ASP A 143 5.07 -5.27 15.25
N ARG A 144 5.32 -5.49 13.96
CA ARG A 144 5.95 -4.52 13.06
C ARG A 144 5.01 -3.44 12.57
N LEU A 145 3.69 -3.61 12.75
CA LEU A 145 2.70 -2.62 12.35
C LEU A 145 2.74 -1.41 13.28
N LEU A 146 2.80 -0.26 12.67
CA LEU A 146 2.78 1.05 13.31
C LEU A 146 1.56 1.82 12.81
N LEU A 147 0.87 2.50 13.71
CA LEU A 147 -0.23 3.39 13.34
C LEU A 147 0.28 4.49 12.40
N SER A 148 -0.43 4.69 11.31
CA SER A 148 -0.13 5.77 10.37
C SER A 148 -0.46 7.13 10.99
N LYS A 149 0.34 8.14 10.62
CA LYS A 149 0.18 9.50 11.14
C LYS A 149 -0.99 10.18 10.46
N THR A 150 -2.17 10.12 11.10
CA THR A 150 -3.42 10.69 10.59
C THR A 150 -3.86 11.94 11.36
N LYS A 151 -3.09 12.36 12.37
CA LYS A 151 -3.41 13.55 13.17
C LYS A 151 -3.30 14.80 12.31
N ASP A 152 -4.31 15.66 12.40
CA ASP A 152 -4.40 16.95 11.67
C ASP A 152 -4.49 16.77 10.13
N CYS A 153 -5.04 15.64 9.68
CA CYS A 153 -5.43 15.38 8.29
C CYS A 153 -6.89 15.82 8.07
#